data_4a3db81ee93108a040b69b64a96a0ba0
#
_entry.id   4a3db81ee93108a040b69b64a96a0ba0
#
_cell.length_a   1.000
_cell.length_b   1.000
_cell.length_c   1.000
_cell.angle_alpha   90.00
_cell.angle_beta   90.00
_cell.angle_gamma   90.00
#
_symmetry.space_group_name_H-M   'P 1'
#
loop_
_entity.id
_entity.type
_entity.pdbx_description
1 polymer ?
#
loop_
_entity_poly.entity_id
_entity_poly.type
_entity_poly.pdbx_seq_one_letter_code
_entity_poly.pdbx_strand_id
1 'polypeptide(L)'
;MTIYSIFSLTPDGNAVAQRLWEENMHEPWDDYHGSDMFVVLDKGDVVGGFAVYQDESDGISGIFCSGWVARHRNVPTDKIIQQIALNVGDLYFKTDQRTAKILLEKIGEKVKITDRFVYYIVRGK
;
A
#
# COMPACT_ATOMS: atom_id res chain seq x y z
N MET A 1 3.22 14.74 6.66
CA MET A 1 2.90 14.07 5.38
C MET A 1 1.41 13.92 5.26
N THR A 2 0.90 13.99 4.05
CA THR A 2 -0.53 13.93 3.78
C THR A 2 -0.84 12.81 2.81
N ILE A 3 -1.92 12.07 3.07
CA ILE A 3 -2.41 11.00 2.21
C ILE A 3 -3.61 11.54 1.42
N TYR A 4 -3.57 11.36 0.10
CA TYR A 4 -4.67 11.78 -0.77
C TYR A 4 -5.14 10.62 -1.62
N SER A 5 -6.45 10.59 -1.91
CA SER A 5 -6.97 9.76 -2.99
C SER A 5 -6.39 10.25 -4.32
N ILE A 6 -6.08 9.31 -5.21
CA ILE A 6 -5.53 9.64 -6.54
C ILE A 6 -6.45 10.61 -7.30
N PHE A 7 -7.76 10.50 -7.09
CA PHE A 7 -8.76 11.35 -7.77
C PHE A 7 -8.68 12.82 -7.34
N SER A 8 -7.99 13.12 -6.24
CA SER A 8 -7.80 14.49 -5.76
C SER A 8 -6.61 15.19 -6.42
N LEU A 9 -5.82 14.49 -7.23
CA LEU A 9 -4.64 15.05 -7.87
C LEU A 9 -5.00 15.76 -9.17
N THR A 10 -4.15 16.73 -9.54
CA THR A 10 -4.18 17.33 -10.87
C THR A 10 -3.74 16.29 -11.90
N PRO A 11 -4.07 16.49 -13.22
CA PRO A 11 -3.57 15.60 -14.26
C PRO A 11 -2.04 15.42 -14.25
N ASP A 12 -1.27 16.49 -14.00
CA ASP A 12 0.18 16.42 -13.92
C ASP A 12 0.63 15.62 -12.69
N GLY A 13 0.01 15.85 -11.54
CA GLY A 13 0.28 15.10 -10.32
C GLY A 13 -0.04 13.62 -10.49
N ASN A 14 -1.10 13.32 -11.20
CA ASN A 14 -1.51 11.94 -11.49
C ASN A 14 -0.47 11.22 -12.37
N ALA A 15 0.05 11.90 -13.37
CA ALA A 15 1.09 11.35 -14.25
C ALA A 15 2.38 11.04 -13.48
N VAL A 16 2.77 11.91 -12.55
CA VAL A 16 3.93 11.69 -11.68
C VAL A 16 3.70 10.48 -10.77
N ALA A 17 2.53 10.39 -10.16
CA ALA A 17 2.17 9.28 -9.28
C ALA A 17 2.20 7.93 -10.03
N GLN A 18 1.67 7.89 -11.24
CA GLN A 18 1.66 6.71 -12.08
C GLN A 18 3.08 6.26 -12.45
N ARG A 19 3.90 7.20 -12.88
CA ARG A 19 5.30 6.91 -13.24
C ARG A 19 6.07 6.34 -12.06
N LEU A 20 5.96 6.97 -10.88
CA LEU A 20 6.65 6.51 -9.68
C LEU A 20 6.15 5.16 -9.20
N TRP A 21 4.86 4.88 -9.34
CA TRP A 21 4.32 3.56 -9.06
C TRP A 21 4.98 2.49 -9.92
N GLU A 22 5.02 2.70 -11.23
CA GLU A 22 5.58 1.74 -12.17
C GLU A 22 7.08 1.53 -11.96
N GLU A 23 7.82 2.59 -11.63
CA GLU A 23 9.24 2.51 -11.32
C GLU A 23 9.52 1.71 -10.03
N ASN A 24 8.69 1.87 -9.00
CA ASN A 24 8.92 1.26 -7.69
C ASN A 24 8.29 -0.12 -7.54
N MET A 25 7.12 -0.33 -8.10
CA MET A 25 6.39 -1.60 -7.99
C MET A 25 6.75 -2.60 -9.08
N HIS A 26 7.33 -2.13 -10.19
CA HIS A 26 7.63 -2.94 -11.39
C HIS A 26 6.39 -3.62 -11.96
N GLU A 27 5.25 -2.96 -11.82
CA GLU A 27 3.95 -3.42 -12.29
C GLU A 27 3.23 -2.30 -13.03
N PRO A 28 2.46 -2.60 -14.09
CA PRO A 28 1.67 -1.58 -14.76
C PRO A 28 0.66 -0.94 -13.81
N TRP A 29 0.53 0.36 -13.89
CA TRP A 29 -0.48 1.11 -13.15
C TRP A 29 -1.90 0.59 -13.43
N ASP A 30 -2.16 0.22 -14.69
CA ASP A 30 -3.47 -0.23 -15.14
C ASP A 30 -3.92 -1.55 -14.52
N ASP A 31 -2.99 -2.36 -13.97
CA ASP A 31 -3.35 -3.59 -13.26
C ASP A 31 -4.24 -3.32 -12.04
N TYR A 32 -4.23 -2.10 -11.55
CA TYR A 32 -5.03 -1.69 -10.39
C TYR A 32 -6.27 -0.90 -10.79
N HIS A 33 -6.68 -0.97 -12.06
CA HIS A 33 -7.89 -0.31 -12.53
C HIS A 33 -9.11 -0.78 -11.73
N GLY A 34 -9.90 0.16 -11.21
CA GLY A 34 -11.04 -0.14 -10.35
C GLY A 34 -10.69 -0.29 -8.86
N SER A 35 -9.41 -0.24 -8.51
CA SER A 35 -8.97 -0.23 -7.11
C SER A 35 -8.96 1.19 -6.56
N ASP A 36 -9.02 1.29 -5.23
CA ASP A 36 -8.79 2.58 -4.56
C ASP A 36 -7.28 2.83 -4.48
N MET A 37 -6.85 3.95 -5.05
CA MET A 37 -5.44 4.34 -5.09
C MET A 37 -5.21 5.55 -4.22
N PHE A 38 -4.14 5.50 -3.42
CA PHE A 38 -3.73 6.59 -2.54
C PHE A 38 -2.31 7.01 -2.86
N VAL A 39 -2.03 8.30 -2.74
CA VAL A 39 -0.68 8.84 -2.82
C VAL A 39 -0.33 9.53 -1.52
N VAL A 40 0.94 9.47 -1.17
CA VAL A 40 1.49 10.17 -0.01
C VAL A 40 2.33 11.32 -0.51
N LEU A 41 2.00 12.52 -0.06
CA LEU A 41 2.72 13.74 -0.42
C LEU A 41 3.49 14.28 0.79
N ASP A 42 4.70 14.76 0.52
CA ASP A 42 5.50 15.49 1.49
C ASP A 42 6.00 16.76 0.80
N LYS A 43 5.53 17.91 1.26
CA LYS A 43 5.89 19.24 0.69
C LYS A 43 5.68 19.29 -0.81
N GLY A 44 4.61 18.67 -1.30
CA GLY A 44 4.27 18.64 -2.72
C GLY A 44 4.91 17.52 -3.52
N ASP A 45 5.87 16.78 -2.97
CA ASP A 45 6.50 15.64 -3.63
C ASP A 45 5.76 14.33 -3.34
N VAL A 46 5.59 13.50 -4.36
CA VAL A 46 5.04 12.15 -4.19
C VAL A 46 6.11 11.26 -3.56
N VAL A 47 5.86 10.81 -2.35
CA VAL A 47 6.82 10.00 -1.58
C VAL A 47 6.30 8.59 -1.29
N GLY A 48 5.14 8.24 -1.77
CA GLY A 48 4.56 6.91 -1.63
C GLY A 48 3.28 6.75 -2.42
N GLY A 49 2.90 5.50 -2.62
CA GLY A 49 1.64 5.15 -3.26
C GLY A 49 1.13 3.81 -2.73
N PHE A 50 -0.19 3.69 -2.60
CA PHE A 50 -0.83 2.48 -2.11
C PHE A 50 -2.08 2.19 -2.93
N ALA A 51 -2.29 0.90 -3.22
CA ALA A 51 -3.52 0.41 -3.86
C ALA A 51 -4.24 -0.51 -2.90
N VAL A 52 -5.55 -0.35 -2.82
CA VAL A 52 -6.44 -1.18 -2.00
C VAL A 52 -7.43 -1.85 -2.93
N TYR A 53 -7.48 -3.19 -2.92
CA TYR A 53 -8.23 -3.95 -3.91
C TYR A 53 -8.76 -5.26 -3.32
N GLN A 54 -9.88 -5.72 -3.86
CA GLN A 54 -10.43 -7.04 -3.53
C GLN A 54 -9.63 -8.11 -4.24
N ASP A 55 -9.19 -9.13 -3.50
CA ASP A 55 -8.42 -10.23 -4.07
C ASP A 55 -8.64 -11.52 -3.27
N GLU A 56 -8.20 -12.62 -3.84
CA GLU A 56 -8.09 -13.91 -3.18
C GLU A 56 -6.71 -14.48 -3.48
N SER A 57 -5.98 -14.86 -2.44
CA SER A 57 -4.61 -15.37 -2.57
C SER A 57 -4.39 -16.43 -1.50
N ASP A 58 -3.97 -17.63 -1.92
CA ASP A 58 -3.69 -18.77 -1.03
C ASP A 58 -4.83 -19.07 -0.05
N GLY A 59 -6.08 -18.94 -0.52
CA GLY A 59 -7.28 -19.20 0.29
C GLY A 59 -7.71 -18.04 1.16
N ILE A 60 -6.98 -16.93 1.16
CA ILE A 60 -7.37 -15.71 1.87
C ILE A 60 -8.12 -14.80 0.92
N SER A 61 -9.39 -14.51 1.22
CA SER A 61 -10.24 -13.63 0.43
C SER A 61 -10.55 -12.37 1.23
N GLY A 62 -10.36 -11.21 0.63
CA GLY A 62 -10.66 -9.94 1.27
C GLY A 62 -9.99 -8.76 0.59
N ILE A 63 -9.84 -7.68 1.33
CA ILE A 63 -9.24 -6.44 0.83
C ILE A 63 -7.74 -6.50 1.08
N PHE A 64 -6.97 -6.45 0.00
CA PHE A 64 -5.51 -6.45 0.04
C PHE A 64 -4.98 -5.04 -0.20
N CYS A 65 -3.79 -4.78 0.30
CA CYS A 65 -3.07 -3.53 0.06
C CYS A 65 -1.67 -3.83 -0.45
N SER A 66 -1.26 -3.09 -1.46
CA SER A 66 0.10 -3.09 -1.99
C SER A 66 0.57 -1.65 -2.09
N GLY A 67 1.88 -1.42 -1.93
CA GLY A 67 2.36 -0.04 -2.00
C GLY A 67 3.86 0.07 -1.96
N TRP A 68 4.32 1.30 -2.10
CA TRP A 68 5.72 1.66 -2.03
C TRP A 68 5.90 2.97 -1.28
N VAL A 69 7.07 3.17 -0.69
CA VAL A 69 7.46 4.45 -0.07
C VAL A 69 8.89 4.78 -0.47
N ALA A 70 9.18 6.06 -0.56
CA ALA A 70 10.52 6.56 -0.87
C ALA A 70 11.46 6.30 0.32
N ARG A 71 12.53 5.55 0.09
CA ARG A 71 13.47 5.12 1.13
C ARG A 71 14.21 6.27 1.80
N HIS A 72 14.40 7.38 1.09
CA HIS A 72 15.20 8.51 1.56
C HIS A 72 14.38 9.62 2.21
N ARG A 73 13.07 9.43 2.37
CA ARG A 73 12.17 10.49 2.82
C ARG A 73 11.64 10.28 4.23
N ASN A 74 12.09 9.27 4.92
CA ASN A 74 11.70 9.02 6.31
C ASN A 74 10.18 8.94 6.49
N VAL A 75 9.52 8.24 5.58
CA VAL A 75 8.05 8.12 5.53
C VAL A 75 7.55 7.27 6.70
N PRO A 76 6.59 7.76 7.51
CA PRO A 76 6.02 6.97 8.61
C PRO A 76 5.03 5.93 8.08
N THR A 77 5.55 4.89 7.46
CA THR A 77 4.78 3.88 6.71
C THR A 77 3.76 3.16 7.59
N ASP A 78 4.14 2.83 8.83
CA ASP A 78 3.26 2.18 9.79
C ASP A 78 1.98 3.00 10.06
N LYS A 79 2.14 4.29 10.29
CA LYS A 79 1.02 5.20 10.54
C LYS A 79 0.15 5.41 9.31
N ILE A 80 0.76 5.45 8.13
CA ILE A 80 0.03 5.60 6.87
C ILE A 80 -0.84 4.38 6.62
N ILE A 81 -0.30 3.18 6.76
CA ILE A 81 -1.05 1.94 6.59
C ILE A 81 -2.20 1.86 7.60
N GLN A 82 -1.95 2.19 8.87
CA GLN A 82 -2.98 2.20 9.89
C GLN A 82 -4.10 3.20 9.58
N GLN A 83 -3.76 4.35 9.04
CA GLN A 83 -4.75 5.35 8.65
C GLN A 83 -5.58 4.89 7.45
N ILE A 84 -4.98 4.25 6.47
CA ILE A 84 -5.72 3.66 5.35
C ILE A 84 -6.69 2.59 5.88
N ALA A 85 -6.23 1.71 6.77
CA ALA A 85 -7.08 0.69 7.38
C ALA A 85 -8.25 1.28 8.17
N LEU A 86 -8.02 2.39 8.89
CA LEU A 86 -9.11 3.09 9.58
C LEU A 86 -10.20 3.59 8.63
N ASN A 87 -9.82 3.96 7.41
CA ASN A 87 -10.76 4.49 6.42
C ASN A 87 -11.47 3.40 5.62
N VAL A 88 -10.80 2.31 5.30
CA VAL A 88 -11.35 1.28 4.40
C VAL A 88 -11.67 -0.04 5.08
N GLY A 89 -11.20 -0.25 6.31
CA GLY A 89 -11.42 -1.50 7.05
C GLY A 89 -10.16 -2.37 7.10
N ASP A 90 -10.32 -3.61 7.52
CA ASP A 90 -9.20 -4.55 7.65
C ASP A 90 -8.51 -4.77 6.30
N LEU A 91 -7.16 -4.72 6.32
CA LEU A 91 -6.34 -4.90 5.14
C LEU A 91 -5.47 -6.13 5.26
N TYR A 92 -5.42 -6.94 4.20
CA TYR A 92 -4.46 -8.02 4.07
C TYR A 92 -3.23 -7.55 3.31
N PHE A 93 -2.07 -8.04 3.73
CA PHE A 93 -0.79 -7.83 3.06
C PHE A 93 -0.13 -9.18 2.85
N LYS A 94 0.51 -9.37 1.70
CA LYS A 94 1.38 -10.51 1.47
C LYS A 94 2.76 -10.02 1.08
N THR A 95 3.81 -10.61 1.64
CA THR A 95 5.17 -10.17 1.36
C THR A 95 6.16 -11.32 1.49
N ASP A 96 7.23 -11.24 0.72
CA ASP A 96 8.43 -12.08 0.85
C ASP A 96 9.62 -11.26 1.36
N GLN A 97 9.45 -9.96 1.60
CA GLN A 97 10.53 -9.05 1.95
C GLN A 97 10.66 -8.87 3.45
N ARG A 98 11.90 -8.95 3.93
CA ARG A 98 12.21 -8.86 5.36
C ARG A 98 11.77 -7.54 5.98
N THR A 99 12.03 -6.43 5.31
CA THR A 99 11.68 -5.10 5.84
C THR A 99 10.17 -4.93 6.00
N ALA A 100 9.40 -5.43 5.04
CA ALA A 100 7.94 -5.40 5.11
C ALA A 100 7.43 -6.30 6.24
N LYS A 101 8.03 -7.48 6.45
CA LYS A 101 7.65 -8.38 7.55
C LYS A 101 7.85 -7.72 8.90
N ILE A 102 8.98 -7.04 9.12
CA ILE A 102 9.27 -6.34 10.36
C ILE A 102 8.22 -5.27 10.63
N LEU A 103 7.89 -4.48 9.62
CA LEU A 103 6.87 -3.44 9.74
C LEU A 103 5.49 -4.02 10.06
N LEU A 104 5.07 -5.03 9.30
CA LEU A 104 3.74 -5.62 9.44
C LEU A 104 3.57 -6.38 10.77
N GLU A 105 4.64 -6.95 11.32
CA GLU A 105 4.61 -7.56 12.64
C GLU A 105 4.38 -6.55 13.77
N LYS A 106 4.76 -5.29 13.55
CA LYS A 106 4.53 -4.22 14.53
C LYS A 106 3.07 -3.74 14.55
N ILE A 107 2.39 -3.74 13.39
CA ILE A 107 1.08 -3.11 13.26
C ILE A 107 -0.04 -4.08 12.96
N GLY A 108 0.27 -5.34 12.68
CA GLY A 108 -0.72 -6.34 12.30
C GLY A 108 -0.45 -7.69 12.92
N GLU A 109 -1.20 -8.67 12.46
CA GLU A 109 -1.10 -10.05 12.91
C GLU A 109 -0.78 -10.96 11.72
N LYS A 110 0.14 -11.91 11.95
CA LYS A 110 0.46 -12.94 10.97
C LYS A 110 -0.71 -13.93 10.89
N VAL A 111 -1.24 -14.17 9.70
CA VAL A 111 -2.40 -15.05 9.52
C VAL A 111 -2.08 -16.31 8.74
N LYS A 112 -1.02 -16.31 7.92
CA LYS A 112 -0.63 -17.47 7.13
C LYS A 112 0.81 -17.36 6.66
N ILE A 113 1.48 -18.52 6.53
CA ILE A 113 2.81 -18.64 5.93
C ILE A 113 2.71 -19.66 4.80
N THR A 114 3.20 -19.30 3.62
CA THR A 114 3.33 -20.21 2.49
C THR A 114 4.80 -20.29 2.07
N ASP A 115 5.11 -21.10 1.05
CA ASP A 115 6.47 -21.21 0.54
C ASP A 115 7.00 -19.89 -0.04
N ARG A 116 6.11 -19.01 -0.49
CA ARG A 116 6.47 -17.76 -1.17
C ARG A 116 6.24 -16.53 -0.33
N PHE A 117 5.16 -16.53 0.47
CA PHE A 117 4.70 -15.32 1.16
C PHE A 117 4.36 -15.56 2.61
N VAL A 118 4.48 -14.51 3.39
CA VAL A 118 3.84 -14.40 4.71
C VAL A 118 2.68 -13.42 4.58
N TYR A 119 1.53 -13.80 5.11
CA TYR A 119 0.30 -13.00 5.07
C TYR A 119 0.05 -12.36 6.42
N TYR A 120 -0.31 -11.10 6.40
CA TYR A 120 -0.64 -10.31 7.59
C TYR A 120 -1.99 -9.66 7.41
N ILE A 121 -2.68 -9.41 8.54
CA ILE A 121 -3.86 -8.56 8.58
C ILE A 121 -3.57 -7.35 9.45
N VAL A 122 -3.90 -6.16 8.95
CA VAL A 122 -3.88 -4.91 9.72
C VAL A 122 -5.33 -4.50 9.94
N ARG A 123 -5.74 -4.46 11.20
CA ARG A 123 -7.12 -4.17 11.58
C ARG A 123 -7.46 -2.71 11.37
N GLY A 124 -8.67 -2.45 10.88
CA GLY A 124 -9.20 -1.11 10.68
C GLY A 124 -9.69 -0.44 11.97
N LYS A 125 -9.59 -1.13 13.07
CA LYS A 125 -9.99 -0.59 14.38
C LYS A 125 -9.01 -0.99 15.46
#